data_c982c30b9fa0655cc7b97fecb8b1d5cc
#
_entry.id   c982c30b9fa0655cc7b97fecb8b1d5cc
#
_cell.length_a   1.000
_cell.length_b   1.000
_cell.length_c   1.000
_cell.angle_alpha   90.00
_cell.angle_beta   90.00
_cell.angle_gamma   90.00
#
_symmetry.space_group_name_H-M   'P 1'
#
loop_
_entity.id
_entity.type
_entity.pdbx_description
1 polymer ?
#
loop_
_entity_poly.entity_id
_entity_poly.type
_entity_poly.pdbx_seq_one_letter_code
_entity_poly.pdbx_strand_id
1 'polypeptide(L)'
;MPNLMDDAAMWDFVVDGYTVVHADLAREFHAQIHRDTEAVFAERGNVGNAILAEVPALAEVFDHSAVRGALTSILGPGYRFYPHRHCHLNTPHSAAQAMHLDSYEADENNRHHRARWALAFYYPHDVDEGMGPTSVVPRAQYHSTRPPDDETLFTGEAGSVCIVHYDSWHRATANLSDTPRYMHKWLFIRTEEPREPSWDHSPSFAPDYPATADLGSRDHGDMWANVWNWHCGREWEAKEDGGRVADLCVALSADLETVRLNAAYALGRMGGRAVAPLVDTLRDEAERRLEGNLAASMTNPSHLYSGYALSAVGGPAVPALTDELESDTWSIRAAAANILGDIGVAAEYAAPALAKRLGDAEPWVRRNAAEALGHLGGGAGEVVRGLGGLLADDVEWVRLNAAVALTRIGGEAAGAVPALESALDDDAYYVRANAAHALDAIGSPSAGGAL
;
A
#
# COMPACT_ATOMS: atom_id res chain seq x y z
N MET A 1 13.31 -7.21 -21.43
CA MET A 1 12.73 -7.92 -20.26
C MET A 1 13.00 -7.06 -19.03
N PRO A 2 12.16 -7.03 -17.99
CA PRO A 2 12.43 -6.27 -16.79
C PRO A 2 13.69 -6.81 -16.08
N ASN A 3 14.51 -5.89 -15.54
CA ASN A 3 15.66 -6.23 -14.73
C ASN A 3 15.17 -6.42 -13.28
N LEU A 4 14.87 -7.65 -12.91
CA LEU A 4 14.36 -7.96 -11.57
C LEU A 4 15.42 -7.66 -10.50
N MET A 5 14.98 -7.31 -9.30
CA MET A 5 15.83 -7.22 -8.12
C MET A 5 16.34 -8.61 -7.75
N ASP A 6 17.49 -8.69 -7.11
CA ASP A 6 17.95 -9.89 -6.43
C ASP A 6 17.39 -9.99 -5.00
N ASP A 7 17.70 -11.08 -4.32
CA ASP A 7 17.25 -11.32 -2.95
C ASP A 7 17.73 -10.26 -1.96
N ALA A 8 18.95 -9.77 -2.10
CA ALA A 8 19.51 -8.77 -1.20
C ALA A 8 18.77 -7.43 -1.35
N ALA A 9 18.62 -6.97 -2.58
CA ALA A 9 17.88 -5.73 -2.87
C ALA A 9 16.41 -5.81 -2.44
N MET A 10 15.76 -6.97 -2.63
CA MET A 10 14.38 -7.17 -2.17
C MET A 10 14.28 -7.20 -0.64
N TRP A 11 15.25 -7.81 0.04
CA TRP A 11 15.32 -7.80 1.49
C TRP A 11 15.55 -6.39 2.05
N ASP A 12 16.48 -5.63 1.45
CA ASP A 12 16.71 -4.23 1.82
C ASP A 12 15.42 -3.39 1.67
N PHE A 13 14.64 -3.62 0.60
CA PHE A 13 13.33 -2.97 0.45
C PHE A 13 12.36 -3.36 1.57
N VAL A 14 12.29 -4.64 1.97
CA VAL A 14 11.44 -5.08 3.09
C VAL A 14 11.87 -4.42 4.39
N VAL A 15 13.16 -4.29 4.63
CA VAL A 15 13.71 -3.71 5.86
C VAL A 15 13.59 -2.18 5.85
N ASP A 16 14.13 -1.52 4.83
CA ASP A 16 14.29 -0.06 4.79
C ASP A 16 13.10 0.68 4.17
N GLY A 17 12.25 -0.02 3.41
CA GLY A 17 11.03 0.54 2.82
C GLY A 17 11.23 1.30 1.52
N TYR A 18 12.43 1.33 0.95
CA TYR A 18 12.71 1.99 -0.32
C TYR A 18 13.83 1.31 -1.10
N THR A 19 13.88 1.59 -2.39
CA THR A 19 14.98 1.25 -3.30
C THR A 19 15.17 2.37 -4.32
N VAL A 20 16.39 2.52 -4.83
CA VAL A 20 16.71 3.50 -5.87
C VAL A 20 17.19 2.78 -7.11
N VAL A 21 16.56 3.06 -8.24
CA VAL A 21 16.96 2.56 -9.55
C VAL A 21 17.19 3.73 -10.51
N HIS A 22 17.85 3.47 -11.61
CA HIS A 22 18.11 4.48 -12.64
C HIS A 22 17.48 4.05 -13.97
N ALA A 23 16.64 4.93 -14.54
CA ALA A 23 16.17 4.77 -15.92
C ALA A 23 17.30 5.24 -16.84
N ASP A 24 18.15 4.30 -17.27
CA ASP A 24 19.33 4.57 -18.09
C ASP A 24 18.92 4.90 -19.55
N LEU A 25 18.26 6.05 -19.71
CA LEU A 25 17.92 6.67 -20.97
C LEU A 25 18.91 7.80 -21.27
N ALA A 26 18.96 8.24 -22.54
CA ALA A 26 19.86 9.32 -22.93
C ALA A 26 19.62 10.58 -22.06
N ARG A 27 20.70 11.23 -21.58
CA ARG A 27 20.60 12.46 -20.76
C ARG A 27 19.72 13.53 -21.41
N GLU A 28 19.78 13.65 -22.74
CA GLU A 28 18.92 14.57 -23.50
C GLU A 28 17.43 14.22 -23.42
N PHE A 29 17.09 12.93 -23.26
CA PHE A 29 15.71 12.51 -23.07
C PHE A 29 15.14 13.04 -21.73
N HIS A 30 15.90 12.89 -20.64
CA HIS A 30 15.51 13.45 -19.34
C HIS A 30 15.47 14.98 -19.37
N ALA A 31 16.43 15.60 -20.03
CA ALA A 31 16.45 17.06 -20.21
C ALA A 31 15.23 17.54 -21.00
N GLN A 32 14.74 16.78 -21.98
CA GLN A 32 13.51 17.13 -22.72
C GLN A 32 12.28 17.02 -21.81
N ILE A 33 12.13 15.94 -21.03
CA ILE A 33 11.07 15.84 -20.03
C ILE A 33 11.08 17.03 -19.07
N HIS A 34 12.27 17.44 -18.62
CA HIS A 34 12.41 18.61 -17.75
C HIS A 34 11.87 19.88 -18.41
N ARG A 35 12.31 20.19 -19.63
CA ARG A 35 11.84 21.36 -20.39
C ARG A 35 10.33 21.35 -20.64
N ASP A 36 9.79 20.18 -21.01
CA ASP A 36 8.35 20.01 -21.26
C ASP A 36 7.56 20.23 -19.97
N THR A 37 8.06 19.72 -18.83
CA THR A 37 7.48 19.95 -17.50
C THR A 37 7.51 21.44 -17.14
N GLU A 38 8.64 22.14 -17.33
CA GLU A 38 8.75 23.57 -17.09
C GLU A 38 7.77 24.37 -17.96
N ALA A 39 7.63 24.01 -19.23
CA ALA A 39 6.70 24.66 -20.15
C ALA A 39 5.24 24.50 -19.69
N VAL A 40 4.84 23.29 -19.26
CA VAL A 40 3.50 23.04 -18.71
C VAL A 40 3.24 23.89 -17.46
N PHE A 41 4.21 23.94 -16.52
CA PHE A 41 4.06 24.74 -15.31
C PHE A 41 4.03 26.24 -15.59
N ALA A 42 4.79 26.72 -16.57
CA ALA A 42 4.81 28.13 -16.96
C ALA A 42 3.49 28.57 -17.64
N GLU A 43 2.88 27.70 -18.45
CA GLU A 43 1.67 28.03 -19.21
C GLU A 43 0.39 27.77 -18.39
N ARG A 44 0.33 26.67 -17.63
CA ARG A 44 -0.89 26.13 -17.03
C ARG A 44 -0.82 25.94 -15.51
N GLY A 45 0.35 26.11 -14.89
CA GLY A 45 0.59 25.80 -13.49
C GLY A 45 0.66 24.29 -13.23
N ASN A 46 0.35 23.88 -11.99
CA ASN A 46 0.30 22.47 -11.63
C ASN A 46 -0.97 21.81 -12.16
N VAL A 47 -0.83 20.96 -13.14
CA VAL A 47 -1.95 20.26 -13.81
C VAL A 47 -2.39 18.97 -13.06
N GLY A 48 -1.75 18.66 -11.93
CA GLY A 48 -2.09 17.49 -11.12
C GLY A 48 -2.00 16.19 -11.89
N ASN A 49 -3.04 15.38 -11.81
CA ASN A 49 -3.10 14.06 -12.44
C ASN A 49 -3.03 14.07 -13.98
N ALA A 50 -3.19 15.23 -14.62
CA ALA A 50 -3.09 15.35 -16.08
C ALA A 50 -1.63 15.40 -16.59
N ILE A 51 -0.63 15.43 -15.71
CA ILE A 51 0.78 15.62 -16.12
C ILE A 51 1.27 14.59 -17.15
N LEU A 52 0.79 13.35 -17.12
CA LEU A 52 1.16 12.34 -18.10
C LEU A 52 0.62 12.67 -19.51
N ALA A 53 -0.60 13.20 -19.59
CA ALA A 53 -1.18 13.60 -20.87
C ALA A 53 -0.45 14.82 -21.47
N GLU A 54 0.09 15.70 -20.61
CA GLU A 54 0.85 16.88 -21.02
C GLU A 54 2.32 16.56 -21.37
N VAL A 55 2.90 15.57 -20.71
CA VAL A 55 4.30 15.11 -20.91
C VAL A 55 4.31 13.60 -21.12
N PRO A 56 3.87 13.09 -22.29
CA PRO A 56 3.71 11.64 -22.52
C PRO A 56 5.02 10.84 -22.43
N ALA A 57 6.17 11.49 -22.68
CA ALA A 57 7.49 10.85 -22.57
C ALA A 57 7.78 10.29 -21.14
N LEU A 58 7.07 10.75 -20.12
CA LEU A 58 7.13 10.16 -18.76
C LEU A 58 6.82 8.67 -18.76
N ALA A 59 5.98 8.18 -19.66
CA ALA A 59 5.65 6.78 -19.78
C ALA A 59 6.90 5.93 -20.03
N GLU A 60 7.83 6.38 -20.86
CA GLU A 60 9.05 5.64 -21.20
C GLU A 60 9.99 5.46 -19.99
N VAL A 61 9.99 6.41 -19.05
CA VAL A 61 10.76 6.30 -17.79
C VAL A 61 10.24 5.12 -16.96
N PHE A 62 8.91 5.02 -16.78
CA PHE A 62 8.31 3.96 -15.97
C PHE A 62 8.24 2.62 -16.70
N ASP A 63 8.32 2.62 -18.04
CA ASP A 63 8.49 1.42 -18.86
C ASP A 63 9.95 0.95 -18.97
N HIS A 64 10.91 1.74 -18.51
CA HIS A 64 12.31 1.36 -18.53
C HIS A 64 12.55 0.07 -17.74
N SER A 65 13.41 -0.83 -18.26
CA SER A 65 13.61 -2.19 -17.73
C SER A 65 14.00 -2.22 -16.25
N ALA A 66 14.76 -1.26 -15.76
CA ALA A 66 15.16 -1.17 -14.35
C ALA A 66 13.97 -0.78 -13.46
N VAL A 67 13.19 0.22 -13.86
CA VAL A 67 12.02 0.68 -13.10
C VAL A 67 10.93 -0.39 -13.08
N ARG A 68 10.60 -0.95 -14.24
CA ARG A 68 9.66 -2.08 -14.34
C ARG A 68 10.13 -3.29 -13.56
N GLY A 69 11.43 -3.57 -13.56
CA GLY A 69 12.01 -4.70 -12.83
C GLY A 69 11.81 -4.55 -11.33
N ALA A 70 12.13 -3.39 -10.77
CA ALA A 70 11.93 -3.10 -9.35
C ALA A 70 10.44 -3.14 -8.96
N LEU A 71 9.56 -2.49 -9.74
CA LEU A 71 8.11 -2.53 -9.50
C LEU A 71 7.55 -3.96 -9.60
N THR A 72 7.99 -4.75 -10.58
CA THR A 72 7.62 -6.17 -10.70
C THR A 72 8.06 -6.97 -9.48
N SER A 73 9.29 -6.76 -9.02
CA SER A 73 9.83 -7.45 -7.85
C SER A 73 9.02 -7.14 -6.58
N ILE A 74 8.65 -5.87 -6.39
CA ILE A 74 7.94 -5.39 -5.20
C ILE A 74 6.43 -5.71 -5.26
N LEU A 75 5.78 -5.46 -6.41
CA LEU A 75 4.31 -5.49 -6.54
C LEU A 75 3.78 -6.70 -7.33
N GLY A 76 4.66 -7.55 -7.87
CA GLY A 76 4.27 -8.66 -8.74
C GLY A 76 4.12 -8.26 -10.21
N PRO A 77 4.11 -9.25 -11.14
CA PRO A 77 4.15 -8.99 -12.57
C PRO A 77 2.89 -8.30 -13.13
N GLY A 78 1.76 -8.43 -12.44
CA GLY A 78 0.48 -7.83 -12.83
C GLY A 78 0.21 -6.47 -12.18
N TYR A 79 1.23 -5.80 -11.59
CA TYR A 79 1.02 -4.49 -11.00
C TYR A 79 0.44 -3.51 -12.00
N ARG A 80 -0.35 -2.56 -11.51
CA ARG A 80 -0.94 -1.51 -12.33
C ARG A 80 -0.57 -0.14 -11.82
N PHE A 81 -0.54 0.79 -12.74
CA PHE A 81 -0.47 2.19 -12.46
C PHE A 81 -1.80 2.68 -11.85
N TYR A 82 -1.72 3.46 -10.78
CA TYR A 82 -2.89 4.06 -10.14
C TYR A 82 -3.09 5.52 -10.60
N PRO A 83 -4.32 6.03 -10.69
CA PRO A 83 -4.58 7.39 -11.20
C PRO A 83 -4.06 8.53 -10.34
N HIS A 84 -3.18 8.30 -9.40
CA HIS A 84 -2.51 9.31 -8.60
C HIS A 84 -1.12 9.59 -9.14
N ARG A 85 -0.98 10.71 -9.85
CA ARG A 85 0.25 11.12 -10.53
C ARG A 85 0.37 12.64 -10.49
N HIS A 86 1.44 13.13 -9.91
CA HIS A 86 1.66 14.55 -9.75
C HIS A 86 3.12 14.92 -10.05
N CYS A 87 3.33 16.13 -10.57
CA CYS A 87 4.63 16.74 -10.51
C CYS A 87 4.69 17.70 -9.32
N HIS A 88 5.63 17.48 -8.43
CA HIS A 88 5.91 18.35 -7.31
C HIS A 88 7.02 19.34 -7.67
N LEU A 89 6.68 20.63 -7.67
CA LEU A 89 7.62 21.73 -7.82
C LEU A 89 8.05 22.23 -6.44
N ASN A 90 9.35 22.11 -6.15
CA ASN A 90 9.98 22.74 -5.00
C ASN A 90 10.69 24.01 -5.47
N THR A 91 10.07 25.16 -5.22
CA THR A 91 10.57 26.45 -5.72
C THR A 91 11.85 26.89 -5.00
N PRO A 92 12.70 27.72 -5.66
CA PRO A 92 13.87 28.29 -5.01
C PRO A 92 13.54 28.92 -3.66
N HIS A 93 14.41 28.72 -2.67
CA HIS A 93 14.31 29.24 -1.31
C HIS A 93 13.01 28.87 -0.56
N SER A 94 12.35 27.78 -0.95
CA SER A 94 11.17 27.29 -0.24
C SER A 94 11.53 26.51 1.02
N ALA A 95 10.67 26.60 2.02
CA ALA A 95 10.81 25.84 3.26
C ALA A 95 10.54 24.34 3.01
N ALA A 96 11.06 23.49 3.90
CA ALA A 96 10.74 22.08 3.92
C ALA A 96 9.26 21.84 4.23
N GLN A 97 8.71 20.78 3.66
CA GLN A 97 7.41 20.26 4.06
C GLN A 97 7.48 19.63 5.46
N ALA A 98 6.34 19.55 6.12
CA ALA A 98 6.22 18.67 7.28
C ALA A 98 6.39 17.20 6.86
N MET A 99 7.03 16.40 7.71
CA MET A 99 7.12 14.96 7.50
C MET A 99 5.72 14.35 7.55
N HIS A 100 5.36 13.50 6.59
CA HIS A 100 4.01 12.95 6.44
C HIS A 100 4.02 11.55 5.83
N LEU A 101 2.87 10.91 5.91
CA LEU A 101 2.51 9.69 5.18
C LEU A 101 1.50 10.07 4.10
N ASP A 102 1.55 9.40 2.95
CA ASP A 102 0.56 9.58 1.88
C ASP A 102 -0.66 8.65 2.03
N SER A 103 -0.56 7.64 2.89
CA SER A 103 -1.69 6.77 3.17
C SER A 103 -2.73 7.50 4.02
N TYR A 104 -3.89 7.72 3.43
CA TYR A 104 -5.03 8.35 4.10
C TYR A 104 -6.02 7.28 4.51
N GLU A 105 -6.47 7.30 5.78
CA GLU A 105 -7.43 6.32 6.29
C GLU A 105 -8.80 6.42 5.60
N ALA A 106 -9.15 7.59 5.09
CA ALA A 106 -10.47 7.85 4.53
C ALA A 106 -10.66 7.35 3.11
N ASP A 107 -9.62 7.45 2.29
CA ASP A 107 -9.82 7.45 0.86
C ASP A 107 -9.53 6.11 0.21
N GLU A 108 -8.29 5.95 -0.18
CA GLU A 108 -7.91 5.00 -1.19
C GLU A 108 -7.53 3.67 -0.58
N ASN A 109 -6.84 3.71 0.58
CA ASN A 109 -6.41 2.50 1.24
C ASN A 109 -6.22 2.69 2.75
N ASN A 110 -6.23 1.59 3.45
CA ASN A 110 -5.80 1.48 4.82
C ASN A 110 -4.29 1.20 4.87
N ARG A 111 -3.66 1.51 6.00
CA ARG A 111 -2.30 1.09 6.23
C ARG A 111 -2.21 -0.44 6.27
N HIS A 112 -1.30 -0.96 5.48
CA HIS A 112 -0.94 -2.36 5.46
C HIS A 112 0.58 -2.50 5.52
N HIS A 113 1.09 -3.44 6.32
CA HIS A 113 2.52 -3.70 6.36
C HIS A 113 3.03 -4.45 5.12
N ARG A 114 2.12 -5.08 4.37
CA ARG A 114 2.41 -5.76 3.11
C ARG A 114 2.42 -4.76 1.96
N ALA A 115 3.48 -4.80 1.14
CA ALA A 115 3.65 -3.85 0.05
C ALA A 115 2.67 -4.12 -1.10
N ARG A 116 1.42 -3.70 -0.92
CA ARG A 116 0.39 -3.71 -1.98
C ARG A 116 0.36 -2.42 -2.78
N TRP A 117 1.00 -1.40 -2.28
CA TRP A 117 1.09 -0.08 -2.87
C TRP A 117 2.54 0.41 -2.81
N ALA A 118 3.00 1.07 -3.88
CA ALA A 118 4.33 1.67 -3.92
C ALA A 118 4.28 3.02 -4.64
N LEU A 119 5.00 4.02 -4.09
CA LEU A 119 5.25 5.29 -4.75
C LEU A 119 6.57 5.23 -5.51
N ALA A 120 6.63 5.91 -6.65
CA ALA A 120 7.87 6.16 -7.36
C ALA A 120 8.08 7.66 -7.52
N PHE A 121 9.27 8.14 -7.15
CA PHE A 121 9.71 9.53 -7.26
C PHE A 121 10.79 9.62 -8.33
N TYR A 122 10.51 10.27 -9.43
CA TYR A 122 11.43 10.42 -10.56
C TYR A 122 11.94 11.86 -10.67
N TYR A 123 13.26 12.01 -10.84
CA TYR A 123 13.90 13.28 -11.14
C TYR A 123 14.28 13.40 -12.63
N PRO A 124 13.72 14.39 -13.37
CA PRO A 124 14.08 14.64 -14.76
C PRO A 124 15.40 15.44 -14.92
N HIS A 125 16.00 15.87 -13.83
CA HIS A 125 17.25 16.62 -13.77
C HIS A 125 18.06 16.21 -12.54
N ASP A 126 19.35 16.58 -12.52
CA ASP A 126 20.21 16.33 -11.37
C ASP A 126 19.68 17.07 -10.14
N VAL A 127 19.67 16.41 -8.99
CA VAL A 127 19.20 16.95 -7.71
C VAL A 127 20.26 16.70 -6.65
N ASP A 128 20.82 17.77 -6.10
CA ASP A 128 21.73 17.75 -4.96
C ASP A 128 21.02 18.09 -3.64
N GLU A 129 21.76 18.03 -2.54
CA GLU A 129 21.22 18.29 -1.18
C GLU A 129 20.64 19.69 -1.02
N GLY A 130 21.19 20.69 -1.74
CA GLY A 130 20.76 22.09 -1.68
C GLY A 130 19.46 22.37 -2.42
N MET A 131 19.05 21.52 -3.35
CA MET A 131 17.87 21.71 -4.19
C MET A 131 16.55 21.25 -3.55
N GLY A 132 16.56 20.89 -2.26
CA GLY A 132 15.36 20.41 -1.57
C GLY A 132 14.91 19.02 -2.04
N PRO A 133 15.81 18.02 -2.00
CA PRO A 133 15.44 16.66 -2.38
C PRO A 133 14.33 16.10 -1.49
N THR A 134 13.66 15.06 -1.98
CA THR A 134 12.77 14.25 -1.15
C THR A 134 13.61 13.48 -0.12
N SER A 135 13.18 13.47 1.12
CA SER A 135 13.74 12.59 2.14
C SER A 135 12.75 11.50 2.53
N VAL A 136 13.27 10.35 2.89
CA VAL A 136 12.52 9.22 3.46
C VAL A 136 13.12 8.84 4.79
N VAL A 137 12.31 8.30 5.70
CA VAL A 137 12.80 7.74 6.98
C VAL A 137 12.88 6.22 6.81
N PRO A 138 14.07 5.63 6.71
CA PRO A 138 14.24 4.18 6.58
C PRO A 138 13.63 3.42 7.76
N ARG A 139 13.07 2.23 7.53
CA ARG A 139 12.50 1.35 8.56
C ARG A 139 11.30 1.93 9.29
N ALA A 140 10.68 2.96 8.73
CA ALA A 140 9.58 3.68 9.35
C ALA A 140 8.23 3.44 8.66
N GLN A 141 8.20 2.72 7.54
CA GLN A 141 6.99 2.39 6.79
C GLN A 141 5.96 1.59 7.61
N TYR A 142 6.39 1.00 8.71
CA TYR A 142 5.53 0.21 9.61
C TYR A 142 4.96 1.01 10.78
N HIS A 143 5.41 2.25 10.96
CA HIS A 143 5.04 3.09 12.10
C HIS A 143 3.92 4.08 11.74
N SER A 144 2.89 4.14 12.58
CA SER A 144 1.83 5.15 12.49
C SER A 144 2.25 6.49 13.09
N THR A 145 3.20 6.48 14.04
CA THR A 145 3.79 7.67 14.61
C THR A 145 5.15 7.92 14.02
N ARG A 146 5.46 9.19 13.70
CA ARG A 146 6.79 9.55 13.21
C ARG A 146 7.86 9.07 14.18
N PRO A 147 8.76 8.15 13.77
CA PRO A 147 9.90 7.81 14.61
C PRO A 147 10.88 8.99 14.68
N PRO A 148 11.65 9.13 15.78
CA PRO A 148 12.74 10.10 15.81
C PRO A 148 13.79 9.73 14.76
N ASP A 149 14.05 10.62 13.89
CA ASP A 149 15.27 11.05 13.21
C ASP A 149 16.14 10.15 12.43
N ASP A 150 16.36 9.90 11.40
CA ASP A 150 17.41 9.65 10.40
C ASP A 150 16.80 9.65 9.00
N GLU A 151 16.64 10.85 8.46
CA GLU A 151 16.16 11.00 7.10
C GLU A 151 17.29 10.66 6.11
N THR A 152 16.99 9.83 5.13
CA THR A 152 17.84 9.62 3.97
C THR A 152 17.40 10.54 2.87
N LEU A 153 18.30 11.37 2.34
CA LEU A 153 18.01 12.26 1.23
C LEU A 153 18.08 11.48 -0.09
N PHE A 154 17.03 11.59 -0.88
CA PHE A 154 17.02 11.09 -2.24
C PHE A 154 17.62 12.17 -3.17
N THR A 155 18.95 12.12 -3.35
CA THR A 155 19.70 12.89 -4.33
C THR A 155 20.08 12.00 -5.51
N GLY A 156 20.37 12.57 -6.68
CA GLY A 156 20.79 11.76 -7.81
C GLY A 156 20.87 12.52 -9.12
N GLU A 157 21.34 11.83 -10.14
CA GLU A 157 21.37 12.33 -11.52
C GLU A 157 19.98 12.24 -12.15
N ALA A 158 19.79 12.98 -13.25
CA ALA A 158 18.61 12.86 -14.11
C ALA A 158 18.39 11.41 -14.52
N GLY A 159 17.19 10.89 -14.32
CA GLY A 159 16.88 9.47 -14.53
C GLY A 159 16.76 8.65 -13.24
N SER A 160 17.14 9.20 -12.09
CA SER A 160 16.99 8.53 -10.81
C SER A 160 15.52 8.37 -10.42
N VAL A 161 15.14 7.17 -9.98
CA VAL A 161 13.79 6.81 -9.52
C VAL A 161 13.91 6.15 -8.15
N CYS A 162 13.36 6.79 -7.13
CA CYS A 162 13.22 6.19 -5.80
C CYS A 162 11.84 5.55 -5.69
N ILE A 163 11.79 4.24 -5.45
CA ILE A 163 10.56 3.50 -5.22
C ILE A 163 10.45 3.23 -3.73
N VAL A 164 9.34 3.65 -3.12
CA VAL A 164 9.12 3.55 -1.68
C VAL A 164 7.84 2.78 -1.36
N HIS A 165 7.83 2.10 -0.23
CA HIS A 165 6.59 1.58 0.35
C HIS A 165 5.62 2.76 0.56
N TYR A 166 4.32 2.58 0.25
CA TYR A 166 3.34 3.67 0.30
C TYR A 166 3.25 4.35 1.67
N ASP A 167 3.40 3.59 2.73
CA ASP A 167 3.39 4.08 4.13
C ASP A 167 4.74 4.61 4.63
N SER A 168 5.69 4.92 3.74
CA SER A 168 6.96 5.51 4.15
C SER A 168 6.80 6.96 4.58
N TRP A 169 7.34 7.31 5.75
CA TRP A 169 7.46 8.69 6.20
C TRP A 169 8.41 9.44 5.28
N HIS A 170 7.92 10.53 4.66
CA HIS A 170 8.70 11.31 3.72
C HIS A 170 8.31 12.79 3.71
N ARG A 171 9.16 13.62 3.08
CA ARG A 171 8.88 15.03 2.83
C ARG A 171 9.78 15.58 1.72
N ALA A 172 9.43 16.75 1.15
CA ALA A 172 10.41 17.57 0.45
C ALA A 172 11.21 18.37 1.49
N THR A 173 12.54 18.34 1.39
CA THR A 173 13.42 19.20 2.21
C THR A 173 13.42 20.62 1.69
N ALA A 174 14.07 21.57 2.42
CA ALA A 174 14.14 22.96 2.00
C ALA A 174 14.98 23.09 0.72
N ASN A 175 14.49 23.83 -0.27
CA ASN A 175 15.27 24.20 -1.43
C ASN A 175 16.07 25.48 -1.10
N LEU A 176 17.36 25.32 -0.89
CA LEU A 176 18.28 26.42 -0.55
C LEU A 176 18.97 27.01 -1.78
N SER A 177 18.69 26.44 -2.96
CA SER A 177 19.29 26.86 -4.23
C SER A 177 18.46 27.92 -4.97
N ASP A 178 19.05 28.49 -6.01
CA ASP A 178 18.36 29.41 -6.94
C ASP A 178 17.61 28.66 -8.06
N THR A 179 17.62 27.33 -8.05
CA THR A 179 17.05 26.47 -9.10
C THR A 179 15.79 25.76 -8.62
N PRO A 180 14.69 25.74 -9.40
CA PRO A 180 13.52 24.97 -9.06
C PRO A 180 13.81 23.46 -9.17
N ARG A 181 13.25 22.66 -8.28
CA ARG A 181 13.34 21.21 -8.35
C ARG A 181 11.99 20.60 -8.72
N TYR A 182 11.95 19.86 -9.82
CA TYR A 182 10.80 19.08 -10.24
C TYR A 182 10.97 17.62 -9.84
N MET A 183 9.90 17.00 -9.36
CA MET A 183 9.84 15.57 -9.03
C MET A 183 8.48 15.03 -9.44
N HIS A 184 8.48 14.00 -10.29
CA HIS A 184 7.25 13.32 -10.67
C HIS A 184 6.97 12.18 -9.69
N LYS A 185 5.82 12.24 -9.01
CA LYS A 185 5.33 11.24 -8.05
C LYS A 185 4.23 10.40 -8.68
N TRP A 186 4.39 9.08 -8.62
CA TRP A 186 3.49 8.11 -9.24
C TRP A 186 3.18 6.98 -8.27
N LEU A 187 1.93 6.55 -8.26
CA LEU A 187 1.45 5.48 -7.39
C LEU A 187 1.15 4.23 -8.21
N PHE A 188 1.57 3.08 -7.69
CA PHE A 188 1.37 1.76 -8.29
C PHE A 188 0.71 0.82 -7.31
N ILE A 189 -0.13 -0.10 -7.81
CA ILE A 189 -0.84 -1.08 -7.00
C ILE A 189 -0.52 -2.51 -7.46
N ARG A 190 -0.39 -3.39 -6.48
CA ARG A 190 -0.43 -4.83 -6.68
C ARG A 190 -1.86 -5.27 -6.97
N THR A 191 -2.06 -6.08 -7.98
CA THR A 191 -3.39 -6.60 -8.35
C THR A 191 -3.64 -8.02 -7.84
N GLU A 192 -2.58 -8.82 -7.69
CA GLU A 192 -2.67 -10.22 -7.26
C GLU A 192 -1.84 -10.45 -6.00
N GLU A 193 -2.38 -11.22 -5.05
CA GLU A 193 -1.61 -11.64 -3.88
C GLU A 193 -0.45 -12.55 -4.32
N PRO A 194 0.73 -12.48 -3.66
CA PRO A 194 1.88 -13.28 -4.07
C PRO A 194 1.62 -14.77 -3.85
N ARG A 195 1.99 -15.58 -4.84
CA ARG A 195 1.99 -17.05 -4.77
C ARG A 195 3.39 -17.63 -4.81
N GLU A 196 4.33 -16.84 -5.29
CA GLU A 196 5.74 -17.14 -5.43
C GLU A 196 6.54 -15.81 -5.49
N PRO A 197 7.86 -15.83 -5.30
CA PRO A 197 8.69 -14.65 -5.48
C PRO A 197 8.57 -14.06 -6.88
N SER A 198 8.43 -12.74 -6.97
CA SER A 198 8.36 -11.97 -8.24
C SER A 198 9.69 -11.29 -8.59
N TRP A 199 10.79 -11.70 -7.96
CA TRP A 199 12.15 -11.22 -8.18
C TRP A 199 13.10 -12.38 -8.49
N ASP A 200 14.38 -12.10 -8.72
CA ASP A 200 15.40 -13.13 -8.96
C ASP A 200 15.78 -13.83 -7.63
N HIS A 201 14.94 -14.78 -7.25
CA HIS A 201 14.98 -15.47 -5.95
C HIS A 201 15.78 -16.75 -5.97
N SER A 202 16.73 -16.88 -5.04
CA SER A 202 17.43 -18.13 -4.74
C SER A 202 16.79 -18.82 -3.54
N PRO A 203 16.35 -20.10 -3.68
CA PRO A 203 15.81 -20.87 -2.56
C PRO A 203 16.78 -21.06 -1.39
N SER A 204 18.08 -20.85 -1.61
CA SER A 204 19.12 -20.93 -0.59
C SER A 204 19.40 -19.59 0.10
N PHE A 205 18.73 -18.51 -0.30
CA PHE A 205 18.92 -17.21 0.34
C PHE A 205 18.44 -17.25 1.78
N ALA A 206 19.29 -16.79 2.68
CA ALA A 206 18.99 -16.57 4.08
C ALA A 206 19.11 -15.07 4.35
N PRO A 207 18.00 -14.39 4.72
CA PRO A 207 18.06 -12.98 5.05
C PRO A 207 19.07 -12.67 6.13
N ASP A 208 19.94 -11.68 5.90
CA ASP A 208 20.84 -11.16 6.91
C ASP A 208 20.12 -10.03 7.67
N TYR A 209 19.83 -10.29 8.94
CA TYR A 209 19.14 -9.30 9.77
C TYR A 209 20.13 -8.21 10.18
N PRO A 210 19.79 -6.92 10.03
CA PRO A 210 20.63 -5.84 10.50
C PRO A 210 21.01 -6.02 11.96
N ALA A 211 22.24 -5.66 12.34
CA ALA A 211 22.65 -5.75 13.73
C ALA A 211 21.76 -4.89 14.63
N THR A 212 21.29 -5.45 15.76
CA THR A 212 20.38 -4.75 16.68
C THR A 212 20.93 -3.41 17.18
N ALA A 213 22.27 -3.26 17.25
CA ALA A 213 22.93 -2.01 17.62
C ALA A 213 22.68 -0.88 16.60
N ASP A 214 22.49 -1.23 15.32
CA ASP A 214 22.25 -0.27 14.23
C ASP A 214 20.77 0.04 14.04
N LEU A 215 19.87 -0.72 14.68
CA LEU A 215 18.42 -0.61 14.50
C LEU A 215 17.77 0.34 15.51
N GLY A 216 18.39 0.52 16.66
CA GLY A 216 17.82 1.33 17.73
C GLY A 216 16.43 0.84 18.15
N SER A 217 15.44 1.74 18.12
CA SER A 217 14.04 1.42 18.44
C SER A 217 13.24 0.81 17.27
N ARG A 218 13.88 0.49 16.14
CA ARG A 218 13.23 0.02 14.89
C ARG A 218 13.66 -1.41 14.52
N ASP A 219 13.93 -2.24 15.50
CA ASP A 219 14.17 -3.68 15.29
C ASP A 219 12.82 -4.42 15.20
N HIS A 220 12.51 -4.94 14.02
CA HIS A 220 11.26 -5.60 13.70
C HIS A 220 11.48 -6.98 13.05
N GLY A 221 12.44 -7.76 13.54
CA GLY A 221 12.85 -9.01 12.91
C GLY A 221 11.70 -9.98 12.59
N ASP A 222 10.76 -10.19 13.51
CA ASP A 222 9.60 -11.07 13.27
C ASP A 222 8.65 -10.48 12.21
N MET A 223 8.47 -9.17 12.18
CA MET A 223 7.63 -8.51 11.17
C MET A 223 8.25 -8.61 9.78
N TRP A 224 9.54 -8.29 9.64
CA TRP A 224 10.25 -8.43 8.36
C TRP A 224 10.22 -9.85 7.84
N ALA A 225 10.40 -10.85 8.73
CA ALA A 225 10.28 -12.24 8.35
C ALA A 225 8.85 -12.59 7.87
N ASN A 226 7.81 -12.06 8.51
CA ASN A 226 6.43 -12.26 8.07
C ASN A 226 6.18 -11.65 6.69
N VAL A 227 6.61 -10.39 6.48
CA VAL A 227 6.45 -9.67 5.20
C VAL A 227 7.24 -10.38 4.09
N TRP A 228 8.47 -10.84 4.36
CA TRP A 228 9.27 -11.63 3.42
C TRP A 228 8.55 -12.91 3.01
N ASN A 229 8.05 -13.68 3.99
CA ASN A 229 7.31 -14.92 3.70
C ASN A 229 6.06 -14.64 2.86
N TRP A 230 5.32 -13.56 3.17
CA TRP A 230 4.18 -13.16 2.36
C TRP A 230 4.59 -12.86 0.92
N HIS A 231 5.67 -12.10 0.67
CA HIS A 231 6.18 -11.86 -0.67
C HIS A 231 6.59 -13.15 -1.40
N CYS A 232 7.04 -14.16 -0.65
CA CYS A 232 7.35 -15.48 -1.20
C CYS A 232 6.11 -16.36 -1.44
N GLY A 233 4.90 -15.90 -1.16
CA GLY A 233 3.69 -16.71 -1.23
C GLY A 233 3.65 -17.85 -0.19
N ARG A 234 4.33 -17.69 0.94
CA ARG A 234 4.45 -18.70 1.99
C ARG A 234 3.64 -18.30 3.22
N GLU A 235 2.96 -19.27 3.81
CA GLU A 235 2.41 -19.10 5.15
C GLU A 235 3.53 -19.03 6.19
N TRP A 236 3.31 -18.27 7.24
CA TRP A 236 4.26 -18.18 8.33
C TRP A 236 4.10 -19.37 9.27
N GLU A 237 5.15 -20.18 9.40
CA GLU A 237 5.12 -21.33 10.29
C GLU A 237 5.04 -20.91 11.76
N ALA A 238 4.01 -21.43 12.46
CA ALA A 238 3.87 -21.19 13.87
C ALA A 238 5.01 -21.85 14.64
N LYS A 239 5.61 -21.13 15.59
CA LYS A 239 6.56 -21.72 16.55
C LYS A 239 5.83 -22.13 17.82
N GLU A 240 6.13 -23.34 18.30
CA GLU A 240 5.72 -23.77 19.62
C GLU A 240 6.60 -23.09 20.69
N ASP A 241 6.38 -21.83 20.97
CA ASP A 241 6.96 -21.15 22.13
C ASP A 241 5.90 -21.10 23.25
N GLY A 242 6.20 -21.81 24.33
CA GLY A 242 5.18 -22.29 25.30
C GLY A 242 4.65 -21.28 26.28
N GLY A 243 4.76 -19.95 26.07
CA GLY A 243 4.38 -19.32 27.28
C GLY A 243 4.17 -17.84 27.39
N ARG A 244 3.66 -17.09 26.50
CA ARG A 244 3.49 -15.66 26.79
C ARG A 244 2.35 -14.97 26.03
N VAL A 245 1.31 -15.67 25.61
CA VAL A 245 0.19 -15.02 24.92
C VAL A 245 -0.35 -13.84 25.75
N ALA A 246 -0.62 -14.06 27.03
CA ALA A 246 -1.17 -13.02 27.90
C ALA A 246 -0.24 -11.82 28.06
N ASP A 247 1.06 -12.05 28.27
CA ASP A 247 2.05 -10.96 28.41
C ASP A 247 2.17 -10.15 27.11
N LEU A 248 2.15 -10.82 25.95
CA LEU A 248 2.22 -10.18 24.65
C LEU A 248 0.92 -9.42 24.33
N CYS A 249 -0.25 -9.92 24.70
CA CYS A 249 -1.50 -9.15 24.58
C CYS A 249 -1.46 -7.87 25.41
N VAL A 250 -0.89 -7.90 26.61
CA VAL A 250 -0.66 -6.67 27.41
C VAL A 250 0.31 -5.72 26.68
N ALA A 251 1.36 -6.25 26.05
CA ALA A 251 2.34 -5.44 25.33
C ALA A 251 1.77 -4.75 24.07
N LEU A 252 0.63 -5.20 23.53
CA LEU A 252 -0.07 -4.50 22.44
C LEU A 252 -0.56 -3.09 22.85
N SER A 253 -0.63 -2.80 24.15
CA SER A 253 -1.00 -1.49 24.70
C SER A 253 0.20 -0.72 25.28
N ALA A 254 1.44 -1.10 24.98
CA ALA A 254 2.64 -0.42 25.47
C ALA A 254 2.75 1.01 24.89
N ASP A 255 3.45 1.90 25.59
CA ASP A 255 3.64 3.29 25.15
C ASP A 255 4.43 3.38 23.82
N LEU A 256 5.46 2.53 23.68
CA LEU A 256 6.32 2.52 22.50
C LEU A 256 5.71 1.68 21.37
N GLU A 257 5.55 2.28 20.21
CA GLU A 257 4.98 1.61 19.03
C GLU A 257 5.80 0.39 18.58
N THR A 258 7.13 0.45 18.66
CA THR A 258 8.01 -0.69 18.38
C THR A 258 7.66 -1.91 19.25
N VAL A 259 7.37 -1.69 20.54
CA VAL A 259 6.99 -2.77 21.47
C VAL A 259 5.65 -3.37 21.04
N ARG A 260 4.67 -2.54 20.67
CA ARG A 260 3.35 -3.01 20.18
C ARG A 260 3.49 -3.82 18.91
N LEU A 261 4.24 -3.33 17.92
CA LEU A 261 4.46 -4.03 16.66
C LEU A 261 5.17 -5.36 16.87
N ASN A 262 6.23 -5.39 17.67
CA ASN A 262 6.97 -6.61 17.94
C ASN A 262 6.10 -7.63 18.71
N ALA A 263 5.26 -7.19 19.65
CA ALA A 263 4.30 -8.05 20.34
C ALA A 263 3.27 -8.64 19.36
N ALA A 264 2.75 -7.82 18.42
CA ALA A 264 1.79 -8.26 17.41
C ALA A 264 2.36 -9.40 16.54
N TYR A 265 3.57 -9.23 16.02
CA TYR A 265 4.18 -10.25 15.16
C TYR A 265 4.68 -11.47 15.96
N ALA A 266 5.11 -11.29 17.19
CA ALA A 266 5.39 -12.42 18.10
C ALA A 266 4.12 -13.26 18.39
N LEU A 267 2.96 -12.61 18.58
CA LEU A 267 1.65 -13.29 18.69
C LEU A 267 1.29 -14.00 17.39
N GLY A 268 1.54 -13.37 16.24
CA GLY A 268 1.37 -14.00 14.93
C GLY A 268 2.09 -15.34 14.81
N ARG A 269 3.33 -15.41 15.31
CA ARG A 269 4.12 -16.66 15.33
C ARG A 269 3.57 -17.75 16.25
N MET A 270 2.68 -17.42 17.18
CA MET A 270 2.03 -18.41 18.05
C MET A 270 0.86 -19.11 17.37
N GLY A 271 0.44 -18.64 16.18
CA GLY A 271 -0.61 -19.27 15.38
C GLY A 271 -1.94 -19.35 16.10
N GLY A 272 -2.70 -20.42 15.88
CA GLY A 272 -4.06 -20.58 16.39
C GLY A 272 -4.25 -20.41 17.89
N ARG A 273 -3.20 -20.60 18.70
CA ARG A 273 -3.28 -20.42 20.17
C ARG A 273 -3.50 -18.98 20.60
N ALA A 274 -3.07 -18.02 19.77
CA ALA A 274 -3.23 -16.60 20.04
C ALA A 274 -4.60 -16.07 19.60
N VAL A 275 -5.37 -16.80 18.79
CA VAL A 275 -6.59 -16.29 18.14
C VAL A 275 -7.62 -15.80 19.16
N ALA A 276 -8.03 -16.64 20.12
CA ALA A 276 -9.09 -16.26 21.05
C ALA A 276 -8.71 -15.03 21.91
N PRO A 277 -7.52 -14.96 22.56
CA PRO A 277 -7.11 -13.75 23.27
C PRO A 277 -6.97 -12.50 22.36
N LEU A 278 -6.56 -12.69 21.10
CA LEU A 278 -6.45 -11.58 20.15
C LEU A 278 -7.82 -11.06 19.71
N VAL A 279 -8.81 -11.92 19.54
CA VAL A 279 -10.18 -11.48 19.21
C VAL A 279 -10.77 -10.69 20.37
N ASP A 280 -10.56 -11.09 21.62
CA ASP A 280 -11.00 -10.31 22.77
C ASP A 280 -10.31 -8.95 22.83
N THR A 281 -8.99 -8.89 22.55
CA THR A 281 -8.23 -7.62 22.45
C THR A 281 -8.74 -6.77 21.28
N LEU A 282 -9.07 -7.38 20.13
CA LEU A 282 -9.60 -6.68 18.96
C LEU A 282 -10.91 -5.96 19.28
N ARG A 283 -11.82 -6.61 19.99
CA ARG A 283 -13.09 -5.99 20.41
C ARG A 283 -12.85 -4.75 21.25
N ASP A 284 -11.96 -4.86 22.25
CA ASP A 284 -11.60 -3.73 23.14
C ASP A 284 -10.90 -2.60 22.36
N GLU A 285 -10.01 -2.89 21.42
CA GLU A 285 -9.32 -1.88 20.61
C GLU A 285 -10.28 -1.17 19.65
N ALA A 286 -11.16 -1.94 18.96
CA ALA A 286 -12.11 -1.39 18.01
C ALA A 286 -13.16 -0.48 18.67
N GLU A 287 -13.59 -0.81 19.89
CA GLU A 287 -14.52 0.02 20.66
C GLU A 287 -13.84 1.30 21.18
N ARG A 288 -12.65 1.18 21.78
CA ARG A 288 -11.90 2.33 22.29
C ARG A 288 -11.54 3.36 21.22
N ARG A 289 -11.31 2.93 19.98
CA ARG A 289 -11.02 3.86 18.88
C ARG A 289 -12.17 4.84 18.64
N LEU A 290 -13.41 4.47 18.98
CA LEU A 290 -14.59 5.31 18.81
C LEU A 290 -14.82 6.29 19.98
N GLU A 291 -14.14 6.13 21.12
CA GLU A 291 -14.32 7.00 22.30
C GLU A 291 -13.72 8.39 22.12
N GLY A 292 -12.94 8.63 21.05
CA GLY A 292 -12.35 9.92 20.71
C GLY A 292 -13.25 10.79 19.84
N ASN A 293 -13.07 12.12 19.90
CA ASN A 293 -13.73 13.06 19.01
C ASN A 293 -12.97 13.13 17.66
N LEU A 294 -12.90 11.99 16.97
CA LEU A 294 -12.18 11.84 15.72
C LEU A 294 -13.05 12.33 14.55
N ALA A 295 -12.41 12.90 13.52
CA ALA A 295 -13.08 13.12 12.24
C ALA A 295 -13.61 11.80 11.67
N ALA A 296 -14.73 11.81 10.96
CA ALA A 296 -15.32 10.60 10.38
C ALA A 296 -14.31 9.79 9.55
N SER A 297 -13.42 10.49 8.84
CA SER A 297 -12.32 9.90 8.07
C SER A 297 -11.26 9.14 8.89
N MET A 298 -11.21 9.36 10.19
CA MET A 298 -10.23 8.73 11.10
C MET A 298 -10.84 7.63 11.97
N THR A 299 -12.10 7.28 11.76
CA THR A 299 -12.81 6.31 12.58
C THR A 299 -12.69 4.88 12.07
N ASN A 300 -12.15 4.66 10.87
CA ASN A 300 -11.92 3.30 10.37
C ASN A 300 -10.97 2.51 11.30
N PRO A 301 -11.38 1.36 11.83
CA PRO A 301 -10.57 0.58 12.74
C PRO A 301 -9.53 -0.30 12.01
N SER A 302 -8.68 0.32 11.19
CA SER A 302 -7.67 -0.37 10.38
C SER A 302 -6.28 -0.45 11.04
N HIS A 303 -5.98 0.46 12.00
CA HIS A 303 -4.68 0.52 12.67
C HIS A 303 -4.75 -0.10 14.06
N LEU A 304 -5.09 -1.39 14.14
CA LEU A 304 -5.20 -2.12 15.39
C LEU A 304 -4.04 -3.10 15.51
N TYR A 305 -3.34 -3.08 16.64
CA TYR A 305 -2.19 -3.99 16.86
C TYR A 305 -2.64 -5.45 17.01
N SER A 306 -3.82 -5.69 17.59
CA SER A 306 -4.46 -7.01 17.55
C SER A 306 -4.81 -7.44 16.13
N GLY A 307 -5.20 -6.48 15.27
CA GLY A 307 -5.46 -6.72 13.84
C GLY A 307 -4.21 -7.16 13.09
N TYR A 308 -3.08 -6.47 13.28
CA TYR A 308 -1.79 -6.90 12.71
C TYR A 308 -1.37 -8.28 13.18
N ALA A 309 -1.59 -8.59 14.48
CA ALA A 309 -1.32 -9.91 15.02
C ALA A 309 -2.21 -11.00 14.38
N LEU A 310 -3.50 -10.76 14.23
CA LEU A 310 -4.44 -11.68 13.59
C LEU A 310 -4.13 -11.87 12.10
N SER A 311 -3.74 -10.80 11.39
CA SER A 311 -3.26 -10.89 10.01
C SER A 311 -2.00 -11.76 9.93
N ALA A 312 -1.08 -11.62 10.88
CA ALA A 312 0.14 -12.42 10.93
C ALA A 312 -0.11 -13.88 11.32
N VAL A 313 -1.14 -14.18 12.13
CA VAL A 313 -1.63 -15.56 12.39
C VAL A 313 -2.13 -16.21 11.08
N GLY A 314 -2.77 -15.44 10.20
CA GLY A 314 -3.24 -15.91 8.90
C GLY A 314 -4.45 -16.84 8.97
N GLY A 315 -4.45 -17.92 8.17
CA GLY A 315 -5.55 -18.85 8.02
C GLY A 315 -6.23 -19.31 9.32
N PRO A 316 -5.51 -19.66 10.40
CA PRO A 316 -6.12 -20.05 11.68
C PRO A 316 -7.03 -18.99 12.32
N ALA A 317 -6.87 -17.71 11.99
CA ALA A 317 -7.72 -16.63 12.52
C ALA A 317 -9.04 -16.46 11.76
N VAL A 318 -9.13 -16.94 10.52
CA VAL A 318 -10.25 -16.67 9.63
C VAL A 318 -11.61 -17.10 10.15
N PRO A 319 -11.79 -18.29 10.77
CA PRO A 319 -13.10 -18.66 11.31
C PRO A 319 -13.62 -17.65 12.35
N ALA A 320 -12.78 -17.28 13.32
CA ALA A 320 -13.16 -16.34 14.37
C ALA A 320 -13.45 -14.94 13.80
N LEU A 321 -12.64 -14.46 12.85
CA LEU A 321 -12.89 -13.18 12.16
C LEU A 321 -14.17 -13.21 11.33
N THR A 322 -14.51 -14.36 10.74
CA THR A 322 -15.78 -14.52 10.00
C THR A 322 -16.97 -14.39 10.94
N ASP A 323 -16.88 -14.93 12.17
CA ASP A 323 -17.90 -14.74 13.20
C ASP A 323 -18.03 -13.26 13.61
N GLU A 324 -16.91 -12.52 13.72
CA GLU A 324 -16.93 -11.09 14.05
C GLU A 324 -17.56 -10.20 12.95
N LEU A 325 -17.69 -10.67 11.71
CA LEU A 325 -18.47 -9.97 10.70
C LEU A 325 -19.97 -9.87 11.04
N GLU A 326 -20.48 -10.68 11.95
CA GLU A 326 -21.87 -10.64 12.42
C GLU A 326 -22.03 -9.87 13.76
N SER A 327 -20.97 -9.25 14.28
CA SER A 327 -21.01 -8.45 15.52
C SER A 327 -22.05 -7.32 15.43
N ASP A 328 -22.74 -7.03 16.53
CA ASP A 328 -23.65 -5.89 16.64
C ASP A 328 -22.89 -4.55 16.52
N THR A 329 -21.62 -4.52 16.94
CA THR A 329 -20.74 -3.33 16.91
C THR A 329 -20.11 -3.16 15.52
N TRP A 330 -20.43 -2.09 14.84
CA TRP A 330 -19.95 -1.85 13.46
C TRP A 330 -18.43 -1.78 13.35
N SER A 331 -17.73 -1.19 14.33
CA SER A 331 -16.28 -1.08 14.30
C SER A 331 -15.59 -2.45 14.37
N ILE A 332 -16.17 -3.42 15.06
CA ILE A 332 -15.69 -4.80 15.07
C ILE A 332 -15.91 -5.44 13.70
N ARG A 333 -17.09 -5.27 13.08
CA ARG A 333 -17.34 -5.76 11.71
C ARG A 333 -16.37 -5.17 10.70
N ALA A 334 -16.11 -3.86 10.80
CA ALA A 334 -15.17 -3.17 9.90
C ALA A 334 -13.73 -3.65 10.11
N ALA A 335 -13.30 -3.84 11.37
CA ALA A 335 -11.98 -4.39 11.68
C ALA A 335 -11.83 -5.82 11.17
N ALA A 336 -12.83 -6.68 11.40
CA ALA A 336 -12.82 -8.06 10.91
C ALA A 336 -12.71 -8.13 9.37
N ALA A 337 -13.48 -7.30 8.66
CA ALA A 337 -13.40 -7.22 7.20
C ALA A 337 -12.01 -6.77 6.72
N ASN A 338 -11.42 -5.73 7.35
CA ASN A 338 -10.07 -5.27 7.04
C ASN A 338 -9.02 -6.37 7.25
N ILE A 339 -9.06 -7.06 8.38
CA ILE A 339 -8.09 -8.12 8.73
C ILE A 339 -8.21 -9.31 7.77
N LEU A 340 -9.44 -9.73 7.43
CA LEU A 340 -9.66 -10.78 6.43
C LEU A 340 -9.07 -10.42 5.08
N GLY A 341 -9.21 -9.16 4.65
CA GLY A 341 -8.58 -8.64 3.44
C GLY A 341 -7.06 -8.65 3.53
N ASP A 342 -6.49 -8.30 4.70
CA ASP A 342 -5.04 -8.32 4.89
C ASP A 342 -4.47 -9.75 4.93
N ILE A 343 -5.20 -10.72 5.48
CA ILE A 343 -4.84 -12.15 5.38
C ILE A 343 -4.76 -12.59 3.90
N GLY A 344 -5.66 -12.09 3.05
CA GLY A 344 -5.64 -12.36 1.62
C GLY A 344 -6.16 -13.77 1.28
N VAL A 345 -5.53 -14.44 0.32
CA VAL A 345 -6.01 -15.72 -0.27
C VAL A 345 -6.34 -16.78 0.79
N ALA A 346 -5.63 -16.85 1.91
CA ALA A 346 -5.92 -17.80 2.98
C ALA A 346 -7.32 -17.56 3.63
N ALA A 347 -7.93 -16.40 3.39
CA ALA A 347 -9.27 -16.05 3.85
C ALA A 347 -10.37 -16.23 2.76
N GLU A 348 -10.08 -16.87 1.62
CA GLU A 348 -11.02 -16.95 0.48
C GLU A 348 -12.40 -17.53 0.86
N TYR A 349 -12.47 -18.45 1.81
CA TYR A 349 -13.74 -19.03 2.23
C TYR A 349 -14.62 -18.06 3.05
N ALA A 350 -14.09 -16.92 3.52
CA ALA A 350 -14.86 -15.84 4.12
C ALA A 350 -15.57 -14.94 3.08
N ALA A 351 -15.28 -15.10 1.77
CA ALA A 351 -15.85 -14.26 0.72
C ALA A 351 -17.39 -14.18 0.74
N PRO A 352 -18.17 -15.25 0.99
CA PRO A 352 -19.63 -15.15 1.09
C PRO A 352 -20.09 -14.28 2.29
N ALA A 353 -19.38 -14.32 3.42
CA ALA A 353 -19.69 -13.51 4.58
C ALA A 353 -19.35 -12.03 4.33
N LEU A 354 -18.19 -11.76 3.72
CA LEU A 354 -17.79 -10.42 3.27
C LEU A 354 -18.77 -9.83 2.24
N ALA A 355 -19.26 -10.64 1.29
CA ALA A 355 -20.23 -10.20 0.29
C ALA A 355 -21.55 -9.70 0.92
N LYS A 356 -22.00 -10.30 2.03
CA LYS A 356 -23.15 -9.78 2.78
C LYS A 356 -22.86 -8.40 3.39
N ARG A 357 -21.62 -8.10 3.74
CA ARG A 357 -21.22 -6.82 4.35
C ARG A 357 -21.13 -5.70 3.32
N LEU A 358 -21.19 -5.97 2.01
CA LEU A 358 -21.34 -4.91 0.99
C LEU A 358 -22.67 -4.14 1.13
N GLY A 359 -23.66 -4.70 1.80
CA GLY A 359 -24.94 -4.05 2.13
C GLY A 359 -25.02 -3.53 3.57
N ASP A 360 -23.92 -3.44 4.31
CA ASP A 360 -23.93 -2.99 5.71
C ASP A 360 -24.39 -1.52 5.82
N ALA A 361 -25.04 -1.17 6.92
CA ALA A 361 -25.49 0.20 7.15
C ALA A 361 -24.29 1.18 7.30
N GLU A 362 -23.17 0.68 7.81
CA GLU A 362 -21.98 1.48 8.08
C GLU A 362 -21.05 1.55 6.85
N PRO A 363 -20.70 2.74 6.34
CA PRO A 363 -19.84 2.89 5.17
C PRO A 363 -18.46 2.22 5.32
N TRP A 364 -17.86 2.28 6.52
CA TRP A 364 -16.55 1.65 6.75
C TRP A 364 -16.59 0.13 6.61
N VAL A 365 -17.70 -0.49 7.00
CA VAL A 365 -17.88 -1.94 6.81
C VAL A 365 -18.00 -2.26 5.32
N ARG A 366 -18.80 -1.49 4.55
CA ARG A 366 -18.93 -1.68 3.10
C ARG A 366 -17.60 -1.49 2.38
N ARG A 367 -16.87 -0.42 2.73
CA ARG A 367 -15.56 -0.11 2.15
C ARG A 367 -14.55 -1.23 2.41
N ASN A 368 -14.40 -1.66 3.68
CA ASN A 368 -13.42 -2.68 4.06
C ASN A 368 -13.78 -4.05 3.48
N ALA A 369 -15.07 -4.37 3.39
CA ALA A 369 -15.53 -5.60 2.73
C ALA A 369 -15.23 -5.58 1.21
N ALA A 370 -15.39 -4.43 0.55
CA ALA A 370 -15.07 -4.28 -0.87
C ALA A 370 -13.56 -4.47 -1.11
N GLU A 371 -12.70 -3.83 -0.30
CA GLU A 371 -11.25 -3.99 -0.39
C GLU A 371 -10.83 -5.44 -0.13
N ALA A 372 -11.36 -6.05 0.93
CA ALA A 372 -11.08 -7.45 1.27
C ALA A 372 -11.40 -8.39 0.11
N LEU A 373 -12.58 -8.27 -0.50
CA LEU A 373 -12.99 -9.09 -1.64
C LEU A 373 -12.06 -8.91 -2.85
N GLY A 374 -11.53 -7.70 -3.05
CA GLY A 374 -10.51 -7.43 -4.05
C GLY A 374 -9.19 -8.16 -3.78
N HIS A 375 -8.78 -8.33 -2.51
CA HIS A 375 -7.56 -9.04 -2.12
C HIS A 375 -7.73 -10.57 -2.15
N LEU A 376 -8.91 -11.08 -1.83
CA LEU A 376 -9.17 -12.51 -1.84
C LEU A 376 -9.13 -13.12 -3.26
N GLY A 377 -9.34 -12.31 -4.29
CA GLY A 377 -9.13 -12.72 -5.69
C GLY A 377 -10.13 -13.77 -6.18
N GLY A 378 -11.37 -13.70 -5.86
CA GLY A 378 -12.40 -14.60 -6.36
C GLY A 378 -13.64 -13.85 -6.82
N GLY A 379 -13.93 -13.91 -8.12
CA GLY A 379 -15.07 -13.24 -8.75
C GLY A 379 -16.32 -14.09 -8.83
N ALA A 380 -16.78 -14.75 -7.75
CA ALA A 380 -18.12 -15.34 -7.79
C ALA A 380 -19.14 -14.27 -8.23
N GLY A 381 -20.06 -14.63 -9.12
CA GLY A 381 -20.98 -13.65 -9.74
C GLY A 381 -21.81 -12.82 -8.75
N GLU A 382 -21.94 -13.28 -7.49
CA GLU A 382 -22.57 -12.52 -6.40
C GLU A 382 -21.64 -11.41 -5.87
N VAL A 383 -20.35 -11.68 -5.70
CA VAL A 383 -19.34 -10.68 -5.31
C VAL A 383 -19.26 -9.58 -6.34
N VAL A 384 -19.13 -9.93 -7.62
CA VAL A 384 -19.05 -8.97 -8.73
C VAL A 384 -20.30 -8.10 -8.81
N ARG A 385 -21.50 -8.69 -8.65
CA ARG A 385 -22.75 -7.91 -8.61
C ARG A 385 -22.81 -6.96 -7.40
N GLY A 386 -22.37 -7.42 -6.23
CA GLY A 386 -22.33 -6.60 -5.02
C GLY A 386 -21.38 -5.42 -5.17
N LEU A 387 -20.16 -5.66 -5.65
CA LEU A 387 -19.18 -4.60 -5.93
C LEU A 387 -19.69 -3.64 -7.02
N GLY A 388 -20.32 -4.16 -8.09
CA GLY A 388 -20.97 -3.33 -9.11
C GLY A 388 -22.06 -2.44 -8.53
N GLY A 389 -22.84 -2.93 -7.55
CA GLY A 389 -23.83 -2.14 -6.82
C GLY A 389 -23.21 -1.00 -5.99
N LEU A 390 -22.04 -1.22 -5.39
CA LEU A 390 -21.34 -0.21 -4.62
C LEU A 390 -20.77 0.95 -5.47
N LEU A 391 -20.68 0.81 -6.78
CA LEU A 391 -20.31 1.95 -7.66
C LEU A 391 -21.36 3.07 -7.66
N ALA A 392 -22.55 2.83 -7.11
CA ALA A 392 -23.58 3.83 -6.90
C ALA A 392 -23.80 4.18 -5.41
N ASP A 393 -22.84 3.84 -4.53
CA ASP A 393 -22.92 4.17 -3.10
C ASP A 393 -22.89 5.69 -2.87
N ASP A 394 -23.60 6.16 -1.85
CA ASP A 394 -23.64 7.59 -1.50
C ASP A 394 -22.26 8.12 -1.08
N VAL A 395 -21.38 7.22 -0.60
CA VAL A 395 -20.06 7.56 -0.05
C VAL A 395 -18.97 7.35 -1.08
N GLU A 396 -18.23 8.41 -1.42
CA GLU A 396 -17.19 8.41 -2.46
C GLU A 396 -16.13 7.29 -2.26
N TRP A 397 -15.56 7.18 -1.06
CA TRP A 397 -14.51 6.18 -0.82
C TRP A 397 -15.01 4.72 -0.88
N VAL A 398 -16.31 4.49 -0.72
CA VAL A 398 -16.93 3.17 -0.96
C VAL A 398 -16.97 2.88 -2.45
N ARG A 399 -17.44 3.85 -3.27
CA ARG A 399 -17.44 3.73 -4.74
C ARG A 399 -16.04 3.50 -5.28
N LEU A 400 -15.06 4.28 -4.78
CA LEU A 400 -13.66 4.17 -5.15
C LEU A 400 -13.10 2.76 -4.88
N ASN A 401 -13.28 2.25 -3.65
CA ASN A 401 -12.75 0.93 -3.29
C ASN A 401 -13.45 -0.21 -4.03
N ALA A 402 -14.71 -0.06 -4.40
CA ALA A 402 -15.41 -1.00 -5.27
C ALA A 402 -14.76 -1.06 -6.67
N ALA A 403 -14.43 0.09 -7.27
CA ALA A 403 -13.74 0.14 -8.55
C ALA A 403 -12.32 -0.48 -8.49
N VAL A 404 -11.56 -0.21 -7.42
CA VAL A 404 -10.24 -0.82 -7.19
C VAL A 404 -10.36 -2.34 -7.00
N ALA A 405 -11.36 -2.81 -6.25
CA ALA A 405 -11.60 -4.25 -6.07
C ALA A 405 -11.92 -4.94 -7.41
N LEU A 406 -12.76 -4.32 -8.25
CA LEU A 406 -13.08 -4.83 -9.59
C LEU A 406 -11.84 -4.85 -10.51
N THR A 407 -10.93 -3.86 -10.38
CA THR A 407 -9.65 -3.86 -11.08
C THR A 407 -8.79 -5.08 -10.70
N ARG A 408 -8.73 -5.43 -9.41
CA ARG A 408 -7.99 -6.59 -8.91
C ARG A 408 -8.59 -7.92 -9.36
N ILE A 409 -9.91 -8.01 -9.37
CA ILE A 409 -10.64 -9.20 -9.86
C ILE A 409 -10.40 -9.40 -11.38
N GLY A 410 -10.22 -8.30 -12.13
CA GLY A 410 -9.88 -8.36 -13.55
C GLY A 410 -10.96 -9.02 -14.42
N GLY A 411 -10.59 -9.92 -15.33
CA GLY A 411 -11.50 -10.52 -16.31
C GLY A 411 -12.75 -11.19 -15.74
N GLU A 412 -12.68 -11.71 -14.50
CA GLU A 412 -13.84 -12.33 -13.83
C GLU A 412 -14.90 -11.29 -13.43
N ALA A 413 -14.54 -10.00 -13.38
CA ALA A 413 -15.45 -8.89 -13.07
C ALA A 413 -16.30 -8.43 -14.26
N ALA A 414 -16.32 -9.15 -15.41
CA ALA A 414 -17.06 -8.77 -16.61
C ALA A 414 -18.55 -8.46 -16.35
N GLY A 415 -19.17 -9.08 -15.34
CA GLY A 415 -20.54 -8.81 -14.94
C GLY A 415 -20.78 -7.39 -14.39
N ALA A 416 -19.73 -6.66 -14.01
CA ALA A 416 -19.80 -5.27 -13.50
C ALA A 416 -19.62 -4.22 -14.61
N VAL A 417 -19.31 -4.59 -15.85
CA VAL A 417 -19.06 -3.66 -16.97
C VAL A 417 -20.13 -2.56 -17.10
N PRO A 418 -21.44 -2.84 -17.08
CA PRO A 418 -22.44 -1.76 -17.20
C PRO A 418 -22.40 -0.75 -16.05
N ALA A 419 -22.09 -1.21 -14.82
CA ALA A 419 -21.98 -0.32 -13.66
C ALA A 419 -20.67 0.51 -13.73
N LEU A 420 -19.57 -0.08 -14.20
CA LEU A 420 -18.31 0.62 -14.44
C LEU A 420 -18.43 1.67 -15.55
N GLU A 421 -19.15 1.38 -16.64
CA GLU A 421 -19.42 2.35 -17.69
C GLU A 421 -20.20 3.54 -17.15
N SER A 422 -21.19 3.31 -16.28
CA SER A 422 -21.91 4.39 -15.61
C SER A 422 -21.01 5.20 -14.66
N ALA A 423 -20.07 4.56 -13.99
CA ALA A 423 -19.13 5.21 -13.09
C ALA A 423 -18.06 6.07 -13.81
N LEU A 424 -17.95 6.00 -15.14
CA LEU A 424 -17.11 6.93 -15.92
C LEU A 424 -17.62 8.38 -15.87
N ASP A 425 -18.90 8.58 -15.51
CA ASP A 425 -19.53 9.90 -15.36
C ASP A 425 -19.66 10.33 -13.88
N ASP A 426 -19.02 9.60 -12.93
CA ASP A 426 -19.03 9.94 -11.50
C ASP A 426 -18.49 11.36 -11.27
N ASP A 427 -18.98 12.07 -10.27
CA ASP A 427 -18.52 13.41 -9.92
C ASP A 427 -17.08 13.40 -9.34
N ALA A 428 -16.65 12.30 -8.70
CA ALA A 428 -15.33 12.13 -8.14
C ALA A 428 -14.30 11.66 -9.19
N TYR A 429 -13.19 12.39 -9.30
CA TYR A 429 -12.13 12.07 -10.27
C TYR A 429 -11.59 10.64 -10.09
N TYR A 430 -11.29 10.24 -8.85
CA TYR A 430 -10.68 8.92 -8.61
C TYR A 430 -11.65 7.77 -8.85
N VAL A 431 -12.96 7.97 -8.67
CA VAL A 431 -13.96 6.96 -9.03
C VAL A 431 -13.99 6.76 -10.54
N ARG A 432 -14.09 7.85 -11.33
CA ARG A 432 -14.05 7.78 -12.81
C ARG A 432 -12.79 7.09 -13.31
N ALA A 433 -11.63 7.50 -12.79
CA ALA A 433 -10.35 6.99 -13.24
C ALA A 433 -10.16 5.51 -12.88
N ASN A 434 -10.56 5.08 -11.69
CA ASN A 434 -10.49 3.66 -11.31
C ASN A 434 -11.55 2.82 -12.03
N ALA A 435 -12.72 3.37 -12.37
CA ALA A 435 -13.69 2.69 -13.23
C ALA A 435 -13.10 2.41 -14.63
N ALA A 436 -12.40 3.39 -15.22
CA ALA A 436 -11.68 3.19 -16.48
C ALA A 436 -10.59 2.12 -16.36
N HIS A 437 -9.82 2.12 -15.28
CA HIS A 437 -8.81 1.08 -15.01
C HIS A 437 -9.43 -0.31 -14.84
N ALA A 438 -10.60 -0.41 -14.19
CA ALA A 438 -11.31 -1.68 -14.05
C ALA A 438 -11.79 -2.20 -15.41
N LEU A 439 -12.35 -1.34 -16.25
CA LEU A 439 -12.76 -1.70 -17.62
C LEU A 439 -11.57 -2.20 -18.46
N ASP A 440 -10.42 -1.53 -18.35
CA ASP A 440 -9.18 -1.99 -19.01
C ASP A 440 -8.72 -3.34 -18.46
N ALA A 441 -8.75 -3.55 -17.15
CA ALA A 441 -8.39 -4.82 -16.51
C ALA A 441 -9.30 -5.98 -16.94
N ILE A 442 -10.59 -5.71 -17.15
CA ILE A 442 -11.57 -6.70 -17.62
C ILE A 442 -11.36 -7.02 -19.11
N GLY A 443 -11.03 -6.04 -19.93
CA GLY A 443 -10.84 -6.20 -21.38
C GLY A 443 -9.49 -6.76 -21.79
N SER A 444 -8.47 -6.63 -20.95
CA SER A 444 -7.11 -7.10 -21.20
C SER A 444 -6.65 -8.04 -20.10
N PRO A 445 -6.81 -9.36 -20.23
CA PRO A 445 -6.18 -10.27 -19.29
C PRO A 445 -4.65 -10.15 -19.43
N SER A 446 -4.01 -9.62 -18.39
CA SER A 446 -2.57 -9.72 -18.10
C SER A 446 -1.56 -9.41 -19.22
N ALA A 447 -1.69 -8.32 -19.91
CA ALA A 447 -0.54 -7.67 -20.53
C ALA A 447 -0.23 -6.42 -19.68
N GLY A 448 0.98 -6.29 -19.17
CA GLY A 448 1.38 -5.19 -18.32
C GLY A 448 0.77 -3.88 -18.82
N GLY A 449 -0.11 -3.35 -18.01
CA GLY A 449 -1.04 -2.33 -18.44
C GLY A 449 -0.31 -1.18 -19.12
N ALA A 450 -0.81 -0.81 -20.27
CA ALA A 450 -0.40 0.42 -20.89
C ALA A 450 -0.57 1.57 -19.89
N LEU A 451 0.45 2.36 -19.74
CA LEU A 451 0.49 3.61 -18.99
C LEU A 451 -0.57 4.58 -19.50
#